data_58b255e82ca0d1c71b55bfc91352fb31
#
_entry.id   58b255e82ca0d1c71b55bfc91352fb31
#
_cell.length_a   1.000
_cell.length_b   1.000
_cell.length_c   1.000
_cell.angle_alpha   90.00
_cell.angle_beta   90.00
_cell.angle_gamma   90.00
#
_symmetry.space_group_name_H-M   'P 1'
#
loop_
_entity.id
_entity.type
_entity.pdbx_description
1 polymer ?
#
loop_
_entity_poly.entity_id
_entity_poly.type
_entity_poly.pdbx_seq_one_letter_code
_entity_poly.pdbx_strand_id
1 'polypeptide(L)'
;MAKKPASFEYNGTLVRVLDGDTIDCYIDLGFDLKIKKRIRYMGIDTWESRTRDLDEKKRGLAAKARNKELLEAGVFKIVSHGTGKFGRVLGEIFVSPDSVGHEVSEGVDRSSDGLVSINDILINEGHAYVYEGGKKKNFEEEMAKEKAAKSADLVDKPTEETYEEGK
;
A
#
# COMPACT_ATOMS: atom_id res chain seq x y z
N MET A 1 -14.58 13.73 19.95
CA MET A 1 -14.41 13.72 18.54
C MET A 1 -15.70 13.31 17.85
N ALA A 2 -16.09 14.06 16.89
CA ALA A 2 -17.31 13.72 16.20
C ALA A 2 -17.13 12.42 15.43
N LYS A 3 -18.09 11.55 15.54
CA LYS A 3 -18.04 10.29 14.81
C LYS A 3 -18.20 10.57 13.32
N LYS A 4 -17.31 10.03 12.52
CA LYS A 4 -17.48 10.14 11.08
C LYS A 4 -18.76 9.45 10.65
N PRO A 5 -19.44 9.98 9.67
CA PRO A 5 -20.58 9.27 9.12
C PRO A 5 -20.12 7.91 8.64
N ALA A 6 -21.01 6.95 8.66
CA ALA A 6 -20.68 5.61 8.22
C ALA A 6 -20.16 5.66 6.80
N SER A 7 -19.02 5.05 6.59
CA SER A 7 -18.44 4.94 5.26
C SER A 7 -19.26 3.95 4.45
N PHE A 8 -19.30 4.15 3.17
CA PHE A 8 -19.93 3.19 2.29
C PHE A 8 -18.98 2.02 2.08
N GLU A 9 -19.47 0.82 2.33
CA GLU A 9 -18.70 -0.42 2.19
C GLU A 9 -19.30 -1.29 1.11
N TYR A 10 -18.44 -1.84 0.27
CA TYR A 10 -18.88 -2.65 -0.86
C TYR A 10 -17.96 -3.85 -1.04
N ASN A 11 -18.46 -4.89 -1.68
CA ASN A 11 -17.60 -5.97 -2.16
C ASN A 11 -17.09 -5.60 -3.55
N GLY A 12 -15.87 -6.02 -3.85
CA GLY A 12 -15.27 -5.76 -5.15
C GLY A 12 -14.55 -6.96 -5.70
N THR A 13 -14.37 -6.96 -7.02
CA THR A 13 -13.55 -7.96 -7.71
C THR A 13 -12.58 -7.24 -8.63
N LEU A 14 -11.37 -7.76 -8.71
CA LEU A 14 -10.29 -7.13 -9.45
C LEU A 14 -10.51 -7.20 -10.95
N VAL A 15 -10.31 -6.09 -11.64
CA VAL A 15 -10.21 -6.06 -13.10
C VAL A 15 -8.74 -6.05 -13.48
N ARG A 16 -7.98 -5.10 -12.93
CA ARG A 16 -6.52 -5.05 -13.15
C ARG A 16 -5.85 -4.14 -12.13
N VAL A 17 -4.59 -4.38 -11.91
CA VAL A 17 -3.75 -3.54 -11.07
C VAL A 17 -2.99 -2.56 -11.96
N LEU A 18 -3.07 -1.27 -11.66
CA LEU A 18 -2.34 -0.26 -12.40
C LEU A 18 -0.99 0.03 -11.77
N ASP A 19 -0.98 0.23 -10.46
CA ASP A 19 0.22 0.52 -9.68
C ASP A 19 0.09 -0.11 -8.30
N GLY A 20 1.07 0.07 -7.46
CA GLY A 20 1.00 -0.45 -6.10
C GLY A 20 -0.13 0.14 -5.26
N ASP A 21 -0.69 1.25 -5.68
CA ASP A 21 -1.72 1.98 -4.93
C ASP A 21 -2.98 2.28 -5.73
N THR A 22 -3.14 1.69 -6.90
CA THR A 22 -4.27 1.99 -7.80
C THR A 22 -4.73 0.75 -8.53
N ILE A 23 -6.03 0.50 -8.51
CA ILE A 23 -6.63 -0.63 -9.22
C ILE A 23 -7.86 -0.21 -9.99
N ASP A 24 -8.21 -0.99 -10.99
CA ASP A 24 -9.54 -0.96 -11.58
C ASP A 24 -10.28 -2.20 -11.09
N CYS A 25 -11.49 -2.04 -10.64
CA CYS A 25 -12.28 -3.13 -10.10
C CYS A 25 -13.76 -2.96 -10.42
N TYR A 26 -14.51 -4.04 -10.29
CA TYR A 26 -15.96 -3.97 -10.25
C TYR A 26 -16.39 -3.82 -8.81
N ILE A 27 -17.32 -2.90 -8.57
CA ILE A 27 -17.91 -2.68 -7.25
C ILE A 27 -19.33 -3.22 -7.30
N ASP A 28 -19.66 -4.12 -6.38
CA ASP A 28 -20.98 -4.70 -6.29
C ASP A 28 -21.89 -3.75 -5.51
N LEU A 29 -22.90 -3.22 -6.16
CA LEU A 29 -23.85 -2.29 -5.54
C LEU A 29 -25.10 -2.99 -5.02
N GLY A 30 -25.16 -4.31 -5.12
CA GLY A 30 -26.37 -5.03 -4.81
C GLY A 30 -27.34 -5.00 -5.97
N PHE A 31 -28.45 -5.73 -5.83
CA PHE A 31 -29.49 -5.79 -6.88
C PHE A 31 -28.96 -6.23 -8.24
N ASP A 32 -27.91 -7.07 -8.23
CA ASP A 32 -27.24 -7.53 -9.47
C ASP A 32 -26.60 -6.40 -10.28
N LEU A 33 -26.33 -5.25 -9.63
CA LEU A 33 -25.70 -4.11 -10.27
C LEU A 33 -24.22 -4.04 -9.89
N LYS A 34 -23.37 -3.92 -10.89
CA LYS A 34 -21.94 -3.71 -10.69
C LYS A 34 -21.47 -2.54 -11.53
N ILE A 35 -20.58 -1.75 -10.97
CA ILE A 35 -19.97 -0.67 -11.73
C ILE A 35 -18.46 -0.87 -11.74
N LYS A 36 -17.81 -0.45 -12.81
CA LYS A 36 -16.36 -0.49 -12.91
C LYS A 36 -15.82 0.86 -12.47
N LYS A 37 -14.90 0.85 -11.51
CA LYS A 37 -14.31 2.08 -11.00
C LYS A 37 -12.82 1.92 -10.79
N ARG A 38 -12.12 3.04 -10.89
CA ARG A 38 -10.71 3.12 -10.53
C ARG A 38 -10.63 3.57 -9.08
N ILE A 39 -9.88 2.83 -8.28
CA ILE A 39 -9.70 3.13 -6.86
C ILE A 39 -8.26 3.50 -6.61
N ARG A 40 -8.05 4.66 -5.99
CA ARG A 40 -6.76 5.10 -5.48
C ARG A 40 -6.76 4.82 -4.00
N TYR A 41 -5.75 4.12 -3.51
CA TYR A 41 -5.68 3.77 -2.10
C TYR A 41 -5.44 5.02 -1.26
N MET A 42 -6.31 5.23 -0.28
CA MET A 42 -6.25 6.43 0.55
C MET A 42 -5.10 6.34 1.54
N GLY A 43 -4.44 7.45 1.76
CA GLY A 43 -3.44 7.57 2.82
C GLY A 43 -2.05 7.05 2.49
N ILE A 44 -1.85 6.48 1.32
CA ILE A 44 -0.55 5.93 0.93
C ILE A 44 -0.16 6.36 -0.48
N ASP A 45 1.11 6.20 -0.77
CA ASP A 45 1.64 6.36 -2.13
C ASP A 45 2.73 5.32 -2.34
N THR A 46 2.94 4.92 -3.58
CA THR A 46 3.99 3.97 -3.95
C THR A 46 4.91 4.61 -4.99
N TRP A 47 6.09 4.02 -5.16
CA TRP A 47 7.02 4.52 -6.16
C TRP A 47 6.49 4.22 -7.57
N GLU A 48 6.87 5.05 -8.52
CA GLU A 48 6.37 4.93 -9.88
C GLU A 48 6.88 3.66 -10.56
N SER A 49 5.96 2.91 -11.16
CA SER A 49 6.34 1.71 -11.93
C SER A 49 6.66 2.05 -13.38
N ARG A 50 6.32 3.25 -13.82
CA ARG A 50 6.55 3.70 -15.20
C ARG A 50 7.45 4.91 -15.21
N THR A 51 8.65 4.77 -14.69
CA THR A 51 9.64 5.83 -14.62
C THR A 51 10.89 5.39 -15.38
N ARG A 52 11.75 6.35 -15.70
CA ARG A 52 13.04 6.06 -16.32
C ARG A 52 14.08 5.66 -15.30
N ASP A 53 13.89 6.01 -14.04
CA ASP A 53 14.79 5.60 -12.97
C ASP A 53 14.58 4.11 -12.72
N LEU A 54 15.58 3.30 -12.97
CA LEU A 54 15.46 1.85 -12.89
C LEU A 54 15.26 1.35 -11.46
N ASP A 55 15.84 2.01 -10.49
CA ASP A 55 15.67 1.63 -9.08
C ASP A 55 14.27 1.96 -8.58
N GLU A 56 13.79 3.14 -8.91
CA GLU A 56 12.41 3.51 -8.58
C GLU A 56 11.43 2.58 -9.27
N LYS A 57 11.66 2.29 -10.54
CA LYS A 57 10.81 1.39 -11.31
C LYS A 57 10.76 0.01 -10.68
N LYS A 58 11.90 -0.50 -10.22
CA LYS A 58 11.96 -1.80 -9.58
C LYS A 58 11.09 -1.83 -8.31
N ARG A 59 11.17 -0.79 -7.49
CA ARG A 59 10.35 -0.68 -6.29
C ARG A 59 8.86 -0.53 -6.64
N GLY A 60 8.55 0.27 -7.63
CA GLY A 60 7.18 0.44 -8.12
C GLY A 60 6.58 -0.84 -8.65
N LEU A 61 7.34 -1.59 -9.42
CA LEU A 61 6.89 -2.88 -9.95
C LEU A 61 6.73 -3.92 -8.83
N ALA A 62 7.59 -3.89 -7.82
CA ALA A 62 7.44 -4.79 -6.68
C ALA A 62 6.17 -4.50 -5.90
N ALA A 63 5.86 -3.21 -5.69
CA ALA A 63 4.62 -2.81 -5.03
C ALA A 63 3.40 -3.23 -5.85
N LYS A 64 3.46 -3.04 -7.15
CA LYS A 64 2.39 -3.43 -8.06
C LYS A 64 2.15 -4.94 -8.02
N ALA A 65 3.22 -5.73 -8.04
CA ALA A 65 3.13 -7.19 -7.99
C ALA A 65 2.53 -7.65 -6.66
N ARG A 66 2.94 -7.04 -5.55
CA ARG A 66 2.41 -7.39 -4.24
C ARG A 66 0.94 -7.03 -4.12
N ASN A 67 0.55 -5.88 -4.63
CA ASN A 67 -0.84 -5.45 -4.67
C ASN A 67 -1.70 -6.49 -5.40
N LYS A 68 -1.24 -6.94 -6.55
CA LYS A 68 -1.93 -7.94 -7.34
C LYS A 68 -2.07 -9.26 -6.56
N GLU A 69 -0.99 -9.70 -5.94
CA GLU A 69 -0.98 -10.92 -5.17
C GLU A 69 -1.99 -10.88 -4.02
N LEU A 70 -2.09 -9.76 -3.31
CA LEU A 70 -3.03 -9.59 -2.23
C LEU A 70 -4.48 -9.65 -2.69
N LEU A 71 -4.76 -9.25 -3.92
CA LEU A 71 -6.12 -9.15 -4.45
C LEU A 71 -6.57 -10.38 -5.24
N GLU A 72 -5.64 -11.21 -5.69
CA GLU A 72 -5.98 -12.34 -6.55
C GLU A 72 -6.75 -13.45 -5.84
N ALA A 73 -6.82 -13.41 -4.53
CA ALA A 73 -7.52 -14.44 -3.78
C ALA A 73 -9.05 -14.40 -3.96
N GLY A 74 -9.59 -13.35 -4.54
CA GLY A 74 -11.04 -13.31 -4.82
C GLY A 74 -11.69 -11.98 -4.45
N VAL A 75 -12.81 -12.05 -3.78
CA VAL A 75 -13.57 -10.86 -3.41
C VAL A 75 -12.89 -10.14 -2.25
N PHE A 76 -12.83 -8.82 -2.35
CA PHE A 76 -12.29 -7.97 -1.29
C PHE A 76 -13.31 -6.92 -0.90
N LYS A 77 -13.14 -6.31 0.25
CA LYS A 77 -14.03 -5.26 0.73
C LYS A 77 -13.42 -3.91 0.40
N ILE A 78 -14.25 -2.99 -0.07
CA ILE A 78 -13.86 -1.62 -0.37
C ILE A 78 -14.58 -0.71 0.60
N VAL A 79 -13.82 0.13 1.32
CA VAL A 79 -14.40 1.18 2.15
C VAL A 79 -14.14 2.49 1.42
N SER A 80 -15.22 3.12 0.95
CA SER A 80 -15.12 4.35 0.15
C SER A 80 -15.01 5.57 1.06
N HIS A 81 -14.04 6.42 0.77
CA HIS A 81 -13.81 7.66 1.49
C HIS A 81 -14.07 8.89 0.62
N GLY A 82 -14.77 8.70 -0.49
CA GLY A 82 -15.12 9.79 -1.39
C GLY A 82 -14.41 9.71 -2.72
N THR A 83 -14.45 10.81 -3.45
CA THR A 83 -13.86 10.88 -4.79
C THR A 83 -12.65 11.80 -4.75
N GLY A 84 -11.56 11.36 -5.29
CA GLY A 84 -10.35 12.16 -5.38
C GLY A 84 -10.23 12.85 -6.73
N LYS A 85 -9.01 13.27 -7.04
CA LYS A 85 -8.71 13.91 -8.31
C LYS A 85 -9.00 12.97 -9.47
N PHE A 86 -9.40 13.53 -10.59
CA PHE A 86 -9.65 12.78 -11.83
C PHE A 86 -10.78 11.74 -11.69
N GLY A 87 -11.68 11.95 -10.75
CA GLY A 87 -12.84 11.06 -10.59
C GLY A 87 -12.54 9.69 -10.02
N ARG A 88 -11.33 9.48 -9.49
CA ARG A 88 -10.99 8.21 -8.86
C ARG A 88 -11.64 8.12 -7.49
N VAL A 89 -12.07 6.92 -7.13
CA VAL A 89 -12.58 6.68 -5.79
C VAL A 89 -11.38 6.60 -4.84
N LEU A 90 -11.46 7.30 -3.71
CA LEU A 90 -10.47 7.13 -2.65
C LEU A 90 -10.97 6.04 -1.73
N GLY A 91 -10.19 5.02 -1.53
CA GLY A 91 -10.65 3.90 -0.76
C GLY A 91 -9.59 3.18 0.04
N GLU A 92 -10.08 2.41 0.98
CA GLU A 92 -9.25 1.46 1.71
C GLU A 92 -9.77 0.07 1.34
N ILE A 93 -8.84 -0.84 1.06
CA ILE A 93 -9.19 -2.19 0.61
C ILE A 93 -8.84 -3.17 1.71
N PHE A 94 -9.76 -4.07 2.00
CA PHE A 94 -9.57 -5.10 3.02
C PHE A 94 -9.63 -6.48 2.39
N VAL A 95 -8.70 -7.33 2.74
CA VAL A 95 -8.59 -8.70 2.22
C VAL A 95 -8.50 -9.69 3.37
N SER A 96 -8.70 -10.96 3.06
CA SER A 96 -8.52 -12.01 4.06
C SER A 96 -7.08 -12.02 4.57
N PRO A 97 -6.86 -12.20 5.87
CA PRO A 97 -5.50 -12.34 6.39
C PRO A 97 -4.72 -13.47 5.71
N ASP A 98 -5.41 -14.49 5.24
CA ASP A 98 -4.76 -15.61 4.56
C ASP A 98 -4.11 -15.19 3.25
N SER A 99 -4.59 -14.12 2.63
CA SER A 99 -4.02 -13.62 1.38
C SER A 99 -2.65 -12.99 1.58
N VAL A 100 -2.32 -12.62 2.82
CA VAL A 100 -1.07 -11.92 3.11
C VAL A 100 0.14 -12.86 3.07
N GLY A 101 -0.06 -14.10 3.49
CA GLY A 101 1.02 -15.10 3.44
C GLY A 101 1.97 -15.09 4.62
N HIS A 102 1.78 -14.20 5.58
CA HIS A 102 2.55 -14.16 6.82
C HIS A 102 1.67 -13.56 7.92
N GLU A 103 2.15 -13.61 9.14
CA GLU A 103 1.40 -13.08 10.26
C GLU A 103 1.24 -11.56 10.11
N VAL A 104 0.03 -11.07 10.33
CA VAL A 104 -0.29 -9.65 10.19
C VAL A 104 -0.13 -8.96 11.53
N SER A 105 0.64 -7.88 11.55
CA SER A 105 0.93 -7.17 12.79
C SER A 105 -0.31 -6.50 13.36
N GLU A 106 -0.27 -6.23 14.67
CA GLU A 106 -1.40 -5.62 15.34
C GLU A 106 -1.69 -4.19 14.89
N GLY A 107 -0.71 -3.51 14.34
CA GLY A 107 -0.90 -2.13 13.87
C GLY A 107 -1.67 -2.00 12.57
N VAL A 108 -1.94 -3.10 11.89
CA VAL A 108 -2.69 -3.09 10.64
C VAL A 108 -4.17 -2.94 10.94
N ASP A 109 -4.82 -1.99 10.26
CA ASP A 109 -6.25 -1.76 10.43
C ASP A 109 -7.05 -2.99 9.99
N ARG A 110 -8.10 -3.28 10.73
CA ARG A 110 -8.94 -4.45 10.47
C ARG A 110 -10.40 -4.05 10.41
N SER A 111 -11.13 -4.73 9.55
CA SER A 111 -12.57 -4.55 9.50
C SER A 111 -13.23 -5.32 10.64
N SER A 112 -14.51 -5.04 10.86
CA SER A 112 -15.26 -5.72 11.92
C SER A 112 -15.36 -7.23 11.73
N ASP A 113 -15.24 -7.70 10.51
CA ASP A 113 -15.28 -9.13 10.19
C ASP A 113 -13.88 -9.74 10.05
N GLY A 114 -12.85 -9.05 10.50
CA GLY A 114 -11.51 -9.62 10.58
C GLY A 114 -10.65 -9.51 9.33
N LEU A 115 -11.12 -8.82 8.31
CA LEU A 115 -10.29 -8.57 7.13
C LEU A 115 -9.23 -7.53 7.46
N VAL A 116 -8.13 -7.54 6.74
CA VAL A 116 -6.97 -6.66 7.01
C VAL A 116 -6.77 -5.66 5.89
N SER A 117 -6.38 -4.45 6.26
CA SER A 117 -6.17 -3.34 5.32
C SER A 117 -4.92 -3.56 4.50
N ILE A 118 -5.07 -3.64 3.16
CA ILE A 118 -3.91 -3.77 2.30
C ILE A 118 -3.15 -2.45 2.21
N ASN A 119 -3.82 -1.31 2.45
CA ASN A 119 -3.12 -0.03 2.53
C ASN A 119 -2.03 -0.09 3.60
N ASP A 120 -2.38 -0.59 4.78
CA ASP A 120 -1.42 -0.71 5.88
C ASP A 120 -0.39 -1.82 5.64
N ILE A 121 -0.81 -2.92 5.05
CA ILE A 121 0.12 -4.02 4.74
C ILE A 121 1.21 -3.56 3.78
N LEU A 122 0.85 -2.80 2.76
CA LEU A 122 1.83 -2.28 1.81
C LEU A 122 2.84 -1.36 2.49
N ILE A 123 2.41 -0.55 3.45
CA ILE A 123 3.33 0.27 4.24
C ILE A 123 4.25 -0.59 5.08
N ASN A 124 3.67 -1.56 5.80
CA ASN A 124 4.45 -2.41 6.69
C ASN A 124 5.50 -3.24 5.95
N GLU A 125 5.21 -3.63 4.73
CA GLU A 125 6.15 -4.41 3.91
C GLU A 125 7.14 -3.54 3.16
N GLY A 126 7.06 -2.23 3.31
CA GLY A 126 7.99 -1.31 2.64
C GLY A 126 7.65 -1.00 1.19
N HIS A 127 6.47 -1.38 0.73
CA HIS A 127 6.05 -1.12 -0.65
C HIS A 127 5.40 0.24 -0.83
N ALA A 128 4.94 0.85 0.25
CA ALA A 128 4.27 2.14 0.22
C ALA A 128 4.73 3.01 1.38
N TYR A 129 4.46 4.29 1.28
CA TYR A 129 4.70 5.22 2.37
C TYR A 129 3.45 6.06 2.62
N VAL A 130 3.35 6.63 3.82
CA VAL A 130 2.20 7.43 4.20
C VAL A 130 2.15 8.69 3.34
N TYR A 131 0.98 8.98 2.79
CA TYR A 131 0.79 10.15 1.94
C TYR A 131 -0.61 10.72 2.18
N GLU A 132 -0.65 11.97 2.63
CA GLU A 132 -1.93 12.60 2.96
C GLU A 132 -2.28 13.74 2.00
N GLY A 133 -1.81 13.68 0.80
CA GLY A 133 -1.99 14.71 -0.20
C GLY A 133 -0.75 15.60 -0.26
N GLY A 134 -0.77 16.60 -1.08
CA GLY A 134 0.35 17.50 -1.24
C GLY A 134 1.38 16.96 -2.21
N LYS A 135 2.64 17.22 -1.93
CA LYS A 135 3.73 16.85 -2.83
C LYS A 135 4.19 15.44 -2.59
N LYS A 136 4.33 14.66 -3.64
CA LYS A 136 4.89 13.32 -3.55
C LYS A 136 6.35 13.36 -3.16
N LYS A 137 6.81 12.32 -2.50
CA LYS A 137 8.23 12.19 -2.16
C LYS A 137 9.07 12.03 -3.42
N ASN A 138 10.24 12.62 -3.39
CA ASN A 138 11.20 12.45 -4.47
C ASN A 138 12.03 11.20 -4.20
N PHE A 139 12.09 10.29 -5.15
CA PHE A 139 12.76 9.01 -4.96
C PHE A 139 14.24 9.18 -4.63
N GLU A 140 14.96 10.05 -5.36
CA GLU A 140 16.38 10.24 -5.13
C GLU A 140 16.65 10.77 -3.73
N GLU A 141 15.84 11.73 -3.27
CA GLU A 141 15.99 12.28 -1.93
C GLU A 141 15.73 11.23 -0.86
N GLU A 142 14.70 10.41 -1.05
CA GLU A 142 14.38 9.36 -0.07
C GLU A 142 15.44 8.28 -0.04
N MET A 143 15.99 7.92 -1.18
CA MET A 143 17.09 6.95 -1.24
C MET A 143 18.34 7.49 -0.58
N ALA A 144 18.63 8.78 -0.72
CA ALA A 144 19.75 9.41 -0.03
C ALA A 144 19.55 9.37 1.49
N LYS A 145 18.33 9.62 1.96
CA LYS A 145 18.00 9.54 3.39
C LYS A 145 18.16 8.11 3.91
N GLU A 146 17.69 7.13 3.17
CA GLU A 146 17.86 5.73 3.58
C GLU A 146 19.33 5.36 3.68
N LYS A 147 20.13 5.79 2.73
CA LYS A 147 21.54 5.51 2.72
C LYS A 147 22.25 6.16 3.91
N ALA A 148 21.90 7.40 4.18
CA ALA A 148 22.47 8.12 5.32
C ALA A 148 22.07 7.46 6.64
N ALA A 149 20.84 7.00 6.77
CA ALA A 149 20.38 6.33 7.97
C ALA A 149 21.10 4.99 8.15
N LYS A 150 21.32 4.24 7.09
CA LYS A 150 22.06 2.99 7.16
C LYS A 150 23.52 3.22 7.52
N SER A 151 24.12 4.27 7.01
CA SER A 151 25.49 4.61 7.35
C SER A 151 25.62 5.02 8.81
N ALA A 152 24.68 5.78 9.32
CA ALA A 152 24.67 6.18 10.71
C ALA A 152 24.49 4.96 11.62
N ASP A 153 23.63 4.03 11.24
CA ASP A 153 23.45 2.80 11.97
C ASP A 153 24.74 2.01 12.03
N LEU A 154 25.44 1.89 10.92
CA LEU A 154 26.70 1.18 10.89
C LEU A 154 27.75 1.84 11.74
N VAL A 155 27.78 3.16 11.77
CA VAL A 155 28.75 3.87 12.58
C VAL A 155 28.42 3.72 14.06
N ASP A 156 27.16 3.76 14.40
CA ASP A 156 26.77 3.62 15.77
C ASP A 156 26.94 2.23 16.33
N LYS A 157 26.94 1.22 15.50
CA LYS A 157 27.13 -0.10 15.96
C LYS A 157 28.56 -0.26 16.28
N PRO A 158 28.88 -0.59 17.48
CA PRO A 158 30.24 -0.87 17.79
C PRO A 158 30.55 -2.05 17.02
N THR A 159 31.41 -1.97 16.22
CA THR A 159 31.68 -2.90 15.38
C THR A 159 32.35 -3.98 15.94
N GLU A 160 31.70 -4.86 16.36
CA GLU A 160 32.27 -6.03 16.73
C GLU A 160 33.07 -6.50 15.66
N GLU A 161 32.70 -6.12 14.51
CA GLU A 161 33.46 -6.66 13.48
C GLU A 161 34.72 -6.05 13.43
N THR A 162 34.90 -4.92 13.90
CA THR A 162 36.15 -4.43 13.68
C THR A 162 37.09 -5.06 14.51
N TYR A 163 36.79 -5.48 15.67
CA TYR A 163 37.88 -5.91 16.34
C TYR A 163 38.13 -7.29 16.11
N GLU A 164 37.26 -7.99 15.55
CA GLU A 164 37.63 -9.24 15.34
C GLU A 164 38.46 -9.33 14.27
N GLU A 165 38.39 -8.55 13.38
CA GLU A 165 39.24 -8.75 12.40
C GLU A 165 40.42 -8.25 12.68
N GLY A 166 40.46 -7.49 13.42
CA GLY A 166 41.62 -7.01 13.62
C GLY A 166 42.51 -8.00 13.96
N LYS A 167 42.46 -8.88 14.03
CA LYS A 167 43.42 -9.74 14.37
C LYS A 167 43.96 -10.39 13.48
#